data_9f62390c81c7323705c805d3561e7fe5
#
_entry.id   9f62390c81c7323705c805d3561e7fe5
#
_cell.length_a   1.000
_cell.length_b   1.000
_cell.length_c   1.000
_cell.angle_alpha   90.00
_cell.angle_beta   90.00
_cell.angle_gamma   90.00
#
_symmetry.space_group_name_H-M   'P 1'
#
loop_
_entity.id
_entity.type
_entity.pdbx_description
1 polymer ?
#
loop_
_entity_poly.entity_id
_entity_poly.type
_entity_poly.pdbx_seq_one_letter_code
_entity_poly.pdbx_strand_id
1 'polypeptide(L)'
;MPSQPTNQQLQTKIRSLEKGKKYAWGKYYGEVNNQLNQNTTQYIRMKEFVETIPTHIKDEYIKMLDELKKEIECPICMDIIQKNDLQLSNCGHKYCKTCYDRILRDSNKCAICKKQLKWN
;
A
#
# COMPACT_ATOMS: atom_id res chain seq x y z
N MET A 1 -16.32 39.59 22.75
CA MET A 1 -15.59 38.34 22.87
C MET A 1 -16.24 37.25 22.04
N PRO A 2 -15.45 36.53 21.24
CA PRO A 2 -16.06 35.43 20.54
C PRO A 2 -16.50 34.35 21.53
N SER A 3 -17.75 33.89 21.39
CA SER A 3 -18.27 32.82 22.22
C SER A 3 -17.55 31.51 21.90
N GLN A 4 -17.25 30.74 22.93
CA GLN A 4 -16.67 29.42 22.72
C GLN A 4 -17.70 28.48 22.09
N PRO A 5 -17.24 27.57 21.19
CA PRO A 5 -18.18 26.63 20.58
C PRO A 5 -18.79 25.70 21.61
N THR A 6 -20.05 25.34 21.39
CA THR A 6 -20.74 24.38 22.24
C THR A 6 -20.23 22.98 22.00
N ASN A 7 -20.48 22.05 22.93
CA ASN A 7 -20.11 20.64 22.75
C ASN A 7 -20.75 20.04 21.49
N GLN A 8 -21.97 20.43 21.19
CA GLN A 8 -22.66 19.98 19.97
C GLN A 8 -21.93 20.45 18.70
N GLN A 9 -21.50 21.70 18.68
CA GLN A 9 -20.75 22.26 17.55
C GLN A 9 -19.40 21.56 17.36
N LEU A 10 -18.68 21.27 18.45
CA LEU A 10 -17.44 20.55 18.42
C LEU A 10 -17.63 19.11 17.90
N GLN A 11 -18.68 18.42 18.35
CA GLN A 11 -18.99 17.07 17.88
C GLN A 11 -19.31 17.05 16.39
N THR A 12 -20.06 18.01 15.88
CA THR A 12 -20.36 18.14 14.45
C THR A 12 -19.08 18.35 13.64
N LYS A 13 -18.19 19.21 14.13
CA LYS A 13 -16.91 19.48 13.47
C LYS A 13 -16.02 18.22 13.44
N ILE A 14 -15.96 17.47 14.54
CA ILE A 14 -15.21 16.22 14.61
C ILE A 14 -15.73 15.21 13.60
N ARG A 15 -17.05 15.02 13.52
CA ARG A 15 -17.66 14.11 12.53
C ARG A 15 -17.33 14.50 11.09
N SER A 16 -17.37 15.80 10.78
CA SER A 16 -17.01 16.31 9.46
C SER A 16 -15.56 15.99 9.11
N LEU A 17 -14.63 16.18 10.06
CA LEU A 17 -13.21 15.88 9.88
C LEU A 17 -12.98 14.38 9.70
N GLU A 18 -13.69 13.54 10.45
CA GLU A 18 -13.58 12.08 10.32
C GLU A 18 -14.06 11.60 8.96
N LYS A 19 -15.17 12.14 8.45
CA LYS A 19 -15.64 11.83 7.09
C LYS A 19 -14.62 12.24 6.04
N GLY A 20 -14.01 13.41 6.19
CA GLY A 20 -12.97 13.88 5.28
C GLY A 20 -11.76 12.96 5.27
N LYS A 21 -11.33 12.46 6.42
CA LYS A 21 -10.21 11.51 6.53
C LYS A 21 -10.53 10.19 5.85
N LYS A 22 -11.73 9.65 6.06
CA LYS A 22 -12.15 8.41 5.41
C LYS A 22 -12.18 8.56 3.89
N TYR A 23 -12.69 9.67 3.39
CA TYR A 23 -12.73 9.94 1.95
C TYR A 23 -11.32 10.02 1.36
N ALA A 24 -10.44 10.78 2.00
CA ALA A 24 -9.06 10.94 1.55
C ALA A 24 -8.31 9.62 1.57
N TRP A 25 -8.50 8.81 2.61
CA TRP A 25 -7.87 7.49 2.70
C TRP A 25 -8.36 6.55 1.60
N GLY A 26 -9.68 6.50 1.36
CA GLY A 26 -10.25 5.67 0.30
C GLY A 26 -9.73 6.05 -1.08
N LYS A 27 -9.62 7.35 -1.34
CA LYS A 27 -9.08 7.85 -2.60
C LYS A 27 -7.60 7.48 -2.76
N TYR A 28 -6.82 7.65 -1.70
CA TYR A 28 -5.41 7.27 -1.68
C TYR A 28 -5.24 5.76 -1.92
N TYR A 29 -6.01 4.94 -1.21
CA TYR A 29 -5.99 3.49 -1.40
C TYR A 29 -6.32 3.11 -2.84
N GLY A 30 -7.33 3.73 -3.43
CA GLY A 30 -7.71 3.49 -4.83
C GLY A 30 -6.59 3.79 -5.80
N GLU A 31 -5.90 4.91 -5.62
CA GLU A 31 -4.77 5.29 -6.46
C GLU A 31 -3.60 4.32 -6.32
N VAL A 32 -3.25 3.94 -5.10
CA VAL A 32 -2.17 2.98 -4.85
C VAL A 32 -2.51 1.62 -5.44
N ASN A 33 -3.76 1.17 -5.28
CA ASN A 33 -4.21 -0.10 -5.84
C ASN A 33 -4.18 -0.11 -7.37
N ASN A 34 -4.59 0.99 -8.01
CA ASN A 34 -4.51 1.13 -9.45
C ASN A 34 -3.07 1.12 -9.95
N GLN A 35 -2.19 1.83 -9.26
CA GLN A 35 -0.76 1.85 -9.62
C GLN A 35 -0.14 0.47 -9.45
N LEU A 36 -0.49 -0.23 -8.38
CA LEU A 36 -0.02 -1.59 -8.14
C LEU A 36 -0.45 -2.52 -9.27
N ASN A 37 -1.72 -2.44 -9.70
CA ASN A 37 -2.25 -3.27 -10.79
C ASN A 37 -1.54 -2.97 -12.11
N GLN A 38 -1.27 -1.70 -12.41
CA GLN A 38 -0.53 -1.29 -13.60
C GLN A 38 0.91 -1.83 -13.56
N ASN A 39 1.57 -1.70 -12.43
CA ASN A 39 2.93 -2.18 -12.24
C ASN A 39 3.00 -3.71 -12.36
N THR A 40 2.02 -4.41 -11.82
CA THR A 40 1.95 -5.88 -11.92
C THR A 40 1.76 -6.32 -13.36
N THR A 41 0.88 -5.66 -14.10
CA THR A 41 0.68 -5.96 -15.53
C THR A 41 1.95 -5.70 -16.33
N GLN A 42 2.62 -4.59 -16.07
CA GLN A 42 3.90 -4.25 -16.72
C GLN A 42 4.97 -5.29 -16.40
N TYR A 43 5.06 -5.70 -15.14
CA TYR A 43 6.02 -6.72 -14.71
C TYR A 43 5.82 -8.04 -15.45
N ILE A 44 4.58 -8.51 -15.56
CA ILE A 44 4.25 -9.76 -16.25
C ILE A 44 4.64 -9.66 -17.73
N ARG A 45 4.31 -8.56 -18.40
CA ARG A 45 4.67 -8.34 -19.81
C ARG A 45 6.19 -8.32 -20.01
N MET A 46 6.92 -7.63 -19.13
CA MET A 46 8.37 -7.57 -19.20
C MET A 46 9.02 -8.92 -18.93
N LYS A 47 8.45 -9.69 -18.01
CA LYS A 47 8.95 -11.03 -17.70
C LYS A 47 8.82 -11.99 -18.90
N GLU A 48 7.70 -11.92 -19.61
CA GLU A 48 7.50 -12.69 -20.84
C GLU A 48 8.46 -12.23 -21.93
N PHE A 49 8.65 -10.92 -22.07
CA PHE A 49 9.51 -10.34 -23.08
C PHE A 49 10.99 -10.68 -22.86
N VAL A 50 11.43 -10.81 -21.61
CA VAL A 50 12.84 -11.09 -21.28
C VAL A 50 13.32 -12.41 -21.84
N GLU A 51 12.43 -13.37 -22.05
CA GLU A 51 12.78 -14.67 -22.62
C GLU A 51 13.09 -14.59 -24.11
N THR A 52 12.65 -13.51 -24.78
CA THR A 52 12.83 -13.33 -26.23
C THR A 52 14.00 -12.43 -26.61
N ILE A 53 14.61 -11.74 -25.63
CA ILE A 53 15.70 -10.80 -25.92
C ILE A 53 17.06 -11.49 -25.95
N PRO A 54 18.05 -10.90 -26.67
CA PRO A 54 19.41 -11.45 -26.71
C PRO A 54 20.08 -11.50 -25.34
N THR A 55 20.94 -12.51 -25.15
CA THR A 55 21.58 -12.75 -23.85
C THR A 55 22.43 -11.56 -23.36
N HIS A 56 23.06 -10.81 -24.27
CA HIS A 56 23.98 -9.73 -23.90
C HIS A 56 23.28 -8.51 -23.27
N ILE A 57 21.96 -8.34 -23.48
CA ILE A 57 21.18 -7.25 -22.86
C ILE A 57 20.23 -7.78 -21.78
N LYS A 58 20.18 -9.09 -21.62
CA LYS A 58 19.24 -9.76 -20.70
C LYS A 58 19.51 -9.40 -19.24
N ASP A 59 20.77 -9.30 -18.84
CA ASP A 59 21.15 -9.00 -17.46
C ASP A 59 20.67 -7.64 -17.00
N GLU A 60 20.79 -6.61 -17.83
CA GLU A 60 20.29 -5.27 -17.50
C GLU A 60 18.78 -5.26 -17.39
N TYR A 61 18.11 -6.00 -18.26
CA TYR A 61 16.65 -6.11 -18.26
C TYR A 61 16.15 -6.83 -17.00
N ILE A 62 16.85 -7.87 -16.57
CA ILE A 62 16.54 -8.59 -15.32
C ILE A 62 16.68 -7.67 -14.11
N LYS A 63 17.67 -6.78 -14.07
CA LYS A 63 17.82 -5.80 -13.00
C LYS A 63 16.60 -4.86 -12.94
N MET A 64 16.12 -4.40 -14.08
CA MET A 64 14.90 -3.58 -14.14
C MET A 64 13.68 -4.35 -13.64
N LEU A 65 13.57 -5.64 -13.99
CA LEU A 65 12.49 -6.50 -13.50
C LEU A 65 12.52 -6.66 -11.99
N ASP A 66 13.72 -6.84 -11.41
CA ASP A 66 13.86 -6.99 -9.97
C ASP A 66 13.46 -5.72 -9.22
N GLU A 67 13.80 -4.56 -9.76
CA GLU A 67 13.39 -3.28 -9.17
C GLU A 67 11.87 -3.09 -9.24
N LEU A 68 11.25 -3.42 -10.36
CA LEU A 68 9.81 -3.34 -10.52
C LEU A 68 9.09 -4.32 -9.60
N LYS A 69 9.65 -5.52 -9.42
CA LYS A 69 9.10 -6.52 -8.51
C LYS A 69 9.05 -6.01 -7.07
N LYS A 70 10.05 -5.29 -6.62
CA LYS A 70 10.07 -4.72 -5.27
C LYS A 70 8.90 -3.76 -5.01
N GLU A 71 8.39 -3.11 -6.05
CA GLU A 71 7.26 -2.19 -5.92
C GLU A 71 5.92 -2.91 -5.81
N ILE A 72 5.83 -4.16 -6.24
CA ILE A 72 4.58 -4.93 -6.29
C ILE A 72 4.57 -6.13 -5.33
N GLU A 73 5.66 -6.39 -4.61
CA GLU A 73 5.74 -7.51 -3.69
C GLU A 73 5.44 -7.11 -2.25
N CYS A 74 4.96 -8.07 -1.47
CA CYS A 74 4.82 -7.91 -0.03
C CYS A 74 6.22 -7.98 0.61
N PRO A 75 6.60 -7.01 1.48
CA PRO A 75 7.94 -7.02 2.07
C PRO A 75 8.20 -8.15 3.06
N ILE A 76 7.17 -8.90 3.44
CA ILE A 76 7.30 -10.00 4.40
C ILE A 76 7.44 -11.35 3.70
N CYS A 77 6.47 -11.71 2.87
CA CYS A 77 6.49 -13.00 2.17
C CYS A 77 7.22 -12.93 0.82
N MET A 78 7.51 -11.74 0.33
CA MET A 78 8.17 -11.50 -0.96
C MET A 78 7.41 -12.03 -2.18
N ASP A 79 6.14 -12.36 -2.00
CA ASP A 79 5.25 -12.72 -3.09
C ASP A 79 4.58 -11.47 -3.66
N ILE A 80 4.22 -11.53 -4.94
CA ILE A 80 3.49 -10.45 -5.59
C ILE A 80 2.13 -10.29 -4.94
N ILE A 81 1.77 -9.05 -4.57
CA ILE A 81 0.48 -8.75 -4.00
C ILE A 81 -0.59 -8.94 -5.09
N GLN A 82 -1.53 -9.85 -4.85
CA GLN A 82 -2.58 -10.14 -5.81
C GLN A 82 -3.64 -9.04 -5.83
N LYS A 83 -4.38 -8.98 -6.93
CA LYS A 83 -5.50 -8.05 -7.05
C LYS A 83 -6.48 -8.29 -5.90
N ASN A 84 -6.93 -7.23 -5.25
CA ASN A 84 -7.83 -7.24 -4.08
C ASN A 84 -7.20 -7.75 -2.78
N ASP A 85 -5.90 -8.08 -2.78
CA ASP A 85 -5.18 -8.52 -1.58
C ASP A 85 -4.34 -7.39 -0.96
N LEU A 86 -4.35 -6.23 -1.57
CA LEU A 86 -3.57 -5.09 -1.08
C LEU A 86 -4.10 -4.58 0.25
N GLN A 87 -3.21 -4.50 1.23
CA GLN A 87 -3.46 -3.84 2.51
C GLN A 87 -2.45 -2.70 2.69
N LEU A 88 -2.97 -1.53 3.03
CA LEU A 88 -2.13 -0.37 3.31
C LEU A 88 -2.13 -0.10 4.81
N SER A 89 -0.93 -0.02 5.39
CA SER A 89 -0.79 0.42 6.76
C SER A 89 -1.08 1.93 6.87
N ASN A 90 -1.36 2.39 8.08
CA ASN A 90 -1.58 3.81 8.34
C ASN A 90 -0.34 4.67 8.05
N CYS A 91 0.83 4.05 7.94
CA CYS A 91 2.08 4.71 7.56
C CYS A 91 2.37 4.65 6.05
N GLY A 92 1.47 4.08 5.25
CA GLY A 92 1.58 4.04 3.80
C GLY A 92 2.34 2.87 3.21
N HIS A 93 2.71 1.87 4.01
CA HIS A 93 3.40 0.68 3.51
C HIS A 93 2.42 -0.37 3.01
N LYS A 94 2.81 -1.09 1.96
CA LYS A 94 1.96 -2.10 1.30
C LYS A 94 2.28 -3.50 1.80
N TYR A 95 1.22 -4.28 2.04
CA TYR A 95 1.32 -5.68 2.44
C TYR A 95 0.24 -6.50 1.76
N CYS A 96 0.44 -7.81 1.64
CA CYS A 96 -0.66 -8.69 1.32
C CYS A 96 -1.54 -8.92 2.56
N LYS A 97 -2.79 -9.27 2.34
CA LYS A 97 -3.77 -9.40 3.42
C LYS A 97 -3.33 -10.39 4.51
N THR A 98 -2.82 -11.54 4.12
CA THR A 98 -2.38 -12.57 5.06
C THR A 98 -1.25 -12.08 5.96
N CYS A 99 -0.24 -11.43 5.39
CA CYS A 99 0.89 -10.91 6.17
C CYS A 99 0.47 -9.74 7.06
N TYR A 100 -0.41 -8.88 6.56
CA TYR A 100 -0.92 -7.73 7.33
C TYR A 100 -1.70 -8.21 8.55
N ASP A 101 -2.59 -9.19 8.39
CA ASP A 101 -3.35 -9.77 9.49
C ASP A 101 -2.42 -10.41 10.53
N ARG A 102 -1.36 -11.08 10.07
CA ARG A 102 -0.36 -11.66 10.97
C ARG A 102 0.38 -10.59 11.78
N ILE A 103 0.79 -9.49 11.13
CA ILE A 103 1.44 -8.38 11.82
C ILE A 103 0.53 -7.79 12.90
N LEU A 104 -0.74 -7.59 12.58
CA LEU A 104 -1.72 -7.05 13.53
C LEU A 104 -1.89 -7.93 14.76
N ARG A 105 -1.80 -9.25 14.59
CA ARG A 105 -1.92 -10.20 15.71
C ARG A 105 -0.66 -10.28 16.54
N ASP A 106 0.52 -10.23 15.88
CA ASP A 106 1.79 -10.49 16.56
C ASP A 106 2.35 -9.22 17.23
N SER A 107 2.71 -8.23 16.45
CA SER A 107 3.40 -7.05 16.97
C SER A 107 2.58 -5.77 16.90
N ASN A 108 1.58 -5.74 16.03
CA ASN A 108 0.77 -4.54 15.72
C ASN A 108 1.62 -3.33 15.29
N LYS A 109 2.79 -3.60 14.70
CA LYS A 109 3.71 -2.56 14.23
C LYS A 109 4.11 -2.83 12.78
N CYS A 110 4.30 -1.75 12.02
CA CYS A 110 4.79 -1.85 10.65
C CYS A 110 6.18 -2.50 10.65
N ALA A 111 6.37 -3.50 9.78
CA ALA A 111 7.66 -4.19 9.68
C ALA A 111 8.77 -3.29 9.13
N ILE A 112 8.42 -2.21 8.43
CA ILE A 112 9.38 -1.32 7.79
C ILE A 112 9.74 -0.15 8.69
N CYS A 113 8.75 0.61 9.19
CA CYS A 113 8.98 1.83 9.96
C CYS A 113 8.66 1.72 11.45
N LYS A 114 8.15 0.58 11.90
CA LYS A 114 7.83 0.29 13.31
C LYS A 114 6.72 1.13 13.92
N LYS A 115 5.98 1.87 13.11
CA LYS A 115 4.81 2.60 13.61
C LYS A 115 3.68 1.64 13.97
N GLN A 116 2.92 2.00 14.99
CA GLN A 116 1.76 1.22 15.41
C GLN A 116 0.69 1.24 14.34
N LEU A 117 0.15 0.06 13.99
CA LEU A 117 -0.78 -0.09 12.88
C LEU A 117 -2.24 -0.01 13.30
N LYS A 118 -2.55 -0.39 14.53
CA LYS A 118 -3.93 -0.46 14.97
C LYS A 118 -4.36 0.86 15.60
N TRP A 119 -5.51 1.35 15.15
CA TRP A 119 -6.17 2.52 15.69
C TRP A 119 -6.85 2.14 17.01
N ASN A 120 -6.36 2.59 18.12
CA ASN A 120 -7.12 2.55 19.38
C ASN A 120 -6.60 3.59 20.32
#